data_8545e93b247609d6ceb3d4a1f2ad4ded
#
_entry.id   8545e93b247609d6ceb3d4a1f2ad4ded
#
_cell.length_a   1.000
_cell.length_b   1.000
_cell.length_c   1.000
_cell.angle_alpha   90.00
_cell.angle_beta   90.00
_cell.angle_gamma   90.00
#
_symmetry.space_group_name_H-M   'P 1'
#
loop_
_entity.id
_entity.type
_entity.pdbx_description
1 polymer ?
#
loop_
_entity_poly.entity_id
_entity_poly.type
_entity_poly.pdbx_seq_one_letter_code
_entity_poly.pdbx_strand_id
1 'polypeptide(L)'
;MHKRLLKTAVILFYFTIGVSEARPEEHYSIVVNAANPISIMSRKDLANIFLKRVRKWQNNDPIDPVDQSEYAAIRENITNDIFGRRVSAIKAYWQKQIFTGRDVPPPEKINDLEVLRYIEEHNGAIGYISIATSIEGFRVKVIKVVDDE
;
A
#
# COMPACT_ATOMS: atom_id res chain seq x y z
N MET A 1 -40.82 64.20 -17.10
CA MET A 1 -40.87 63.15 -16.04
C MET A 1 -40.10 61.93 -16.54
N HIS A 2 -38.80 61.83 -16.20
CA HIS A 2 -38.01 60.69 -16.62
C HIS A 2 -37.85 59.73 -15.42
N LYS A 3 -38.52 58.59 -15.49
CA LYS A 3 -38.33 57.52 -14.51
C LYS A 3 -37.05 56.73 -14.86
N ARG A 4 -36.01 56.89 -14.08
CA ARG A 4 -34.78 56.08 -14.13
C ARG A 4 -35.09 54.73 -13.47
N LEU A 5 -35.11 53.65 -14.24
CA LEU A 5 -35.12 52.29 -13.72
C LEU A 5 -33.70 51.90 -13.23
N LEU A 6 -33.57 51.73 -11.93
CA LEU A 6 -32.36 51.16 -11.31
C LEU A 6 -32.40 49.63 -11.58
N LYS A 7 -31.49 49.15 -12.40
CA LYS A 7 -31.26 47.69 -12.57
C LYS A 7 -30.33 47.22 -11.46
N THR A 8 -30.91 46.55 -10.46
CA THR A 8 -30.14 45.90 -9.40
C THR A 8 -29.57 44.60 -9.97
N ALA A 9 -28.24 44.56 -10.18
CA ALA A 9 -27.54 43.31 -10.55
C ALA A 9 -27.31 42.47 -9.29
N VAL A 10 -27.99 41.35 -9.23
CA VAL A 10 -27.73 40.33 -8.18
C VAL A 10 -26.57 39.49 -8.65
N ILE A 11 -25.40 39.71 -8.02
CA ILE A 11 -24.20 38.85 -8.22
C ILE A 11 -24.36 37.64 -7.32
N LEU A 12 -24.71 36.48 -7.93
CA LEU A 12 -24.68 35.19 -7.24
C LEU A 12 -23.23 34.74 -7.09
N PHE A 13 -22.73 34.79 -5.89
CA PHE A 13 -21.43 34.24 -5.53
C PHE A 13 -21.59 32.71 -5.36
N TYR A 14 -21.19 31.93 -6.36
CA TYR A 14 -21.07 30.47 -6.22
C TYR A 14 -19.88 30.18 -5.34
N PHE A 15 -20.15 29.84 -4.09
CA PHE A 15 -19.15 29.27 -3.18
C PHE A 15 -18.99 27.79 -3.55
N THR A 16 -17.97 27.47 -4.34
CA THR A 16 -17.58 26.07 -4.58
C THR A 16 -16.94 25.53 -3.31
N ILE A 17 -17.73 24.80 -2.52
CA ILE A 17 -17.21 23.99 -1.43
C ILE A 17 -16.40 22.89 -2.10
N GLY A 18 -15.08 23.03 -2.09
CA GLY A 18 -14.18 21.95 -2.45
C GLY A 18 -14.39 20.78 -1.46
N VAL A 19 -15.10 19.76 -1.89
CA VAL A 19 -15.17 18.49 -1.17
C VAL A 19 -13.76 17.90 -1.27
N SER A 20 -12.96 18.07 -0.22
CA SER A 20 -11.74 17.30 -0.04
C SER A 20 -12.19 15.86 0.14
N GLU A 21 -11.97 15.01 -0.87
CA GLU A 21 -12.11 13.58 -0.72
C GLU A 21 -11.13 13.16 0.38
N ALA A 22 -11.66 12.85 1.56
CA ALA A 22 -10.89 12.25 2.63
C ALA A 22 -10.33 10.93 2.10
N ARG A 23 -9.00 10.83 1.95
CA ARG A 23 -8.35 9.56 1.65
C ARG A 23 -8.77 8.57 2.73
N PRO A 24 -9.07 7.31 2.36
CA PRO A 24 -9.26 6.28 3.35
C PRO A 24 -8.05 6.29 4.31
N GLU A 25 -8.28 6.30 5.60
CA GLU A 25 -7.20 6.20 6.57
C GLU A 25 -6.40 4.93 6.26
N GLU A 26 -5.09 5.09 6.04
CA GLU A 26 -4.21 3.95 5.86
C GLU A 26 -4.20 3.15 7.15
N HIS A 27 -4.75 1.94 7.11
CA HIS A 27 -4.79 1.05 8.27
C HIS A 27 -3.53 0.21 8.44
N TYR A 28 -2.54 0.40 7.56
CA TYR A 28 -1.30 -0.36 7.54
C TYR A 28 -0.09 0.54 7.26
N SER A 29 1.08 0.05 7.62
CA SER A 29 2.38 0.62 7.27
C SER A 29 3.19 -0.38 6.46
N ILE A 30 3.85 0.08 5.40
CA ILE A 30 4.80 -0.74 4.64
C ILE A 30 6.16 -0.65 5.32
N VAL A 31 6.76 -1.81 5.57
CA VAL A 31 7.98 -1.95 6.36
C VAL A 31 9.04 -2.69 5.56
N VAL A 32 10.27 -2.20 5.63
CA VAL A 32 11.46 -2.83 5.04
C VAL A 32 12.55 -2.97 6.10
N ASN A 33 13.56 -3.81 5.83
CA ASN A 33 14.75 -3.89 6.65
C ASN A 33 15.42 -2.51 6.75
N ALA A 34 15.94 -2.15 7.93
CA ALA A 34 16.58 -0.85 8.16
C ALA A 34 17.80 -0.60 7.25
N ALA A 35 18.46 -1.66 6.77
CA ALA A 35 19.59 -1.56 5.83
C ALA A 35 19.15 -1.27 4.38
N ASN A 36 17.86 -1.40 4.05
CA ASN A 36 17.35 -1.11 2.71
C ASN A 36 17.38 0.42 2.46
N PRO A 37 17.95 0.91 1.36
CA PRO A 37 18.07 2.35 1.10
C PRO A 37 16.75 3.03 0.74
N ILE A 38 15.71 2.26 0.36
CA ILE A 38 14.43 2.83 -0.09
C ILE A 38 13.69 3.55 1.07
N SER A 39 13.02 4.65 0.75
CA SER A 39 12.19 5.41 1.70
C SER A 39 10.81 5.78 1.16
N ILE A 40 10.64 5.64 -0.16
CA ILE A 40 9.40 5.98 -0.87
C ILE A 40 9.18 4.98 -2.02
N MET A 41 7.93 4.61 -2.27
CA MET A 41 7.56 3.68 -3.33
C MET A 41 6.17 4.02 -3.87
N SER A 42 5.94 3.81 -5.18
CA SER A 42 4.60 3.91 -5.75
C SER A 42 3.72 2.70 -5.40
N ARG A 43 2.39 2.88 -5.42
CA ARG A 43 1.43 1.76 -5.24
C ARG A 43 1.63 0.68 -6.28
N LYS A 44 1.88 1.06 -7.52
CA LYS A 44 2.11 0.16 -8.63
C LYS A 44 3.36 -0.70 -8.42
N ASP A 45 4.47 -0.09 -7.98
CA ASP A 45 5.71 -0.82 -7.71
C ASP A 45 5.51 -1.78 -6.55
N LEU A 46 4.83 -1.34 -5.49
CA LEU A 46 4.48 -2.19 -4.35
C LEU A 46 3.64 -3.40 -4.79
N ALA A 47 2.61 -3.19 -5.61
CA ALA A 47 1.80 -4.27 -6.16
C ALA A 47 2.64 -5.26 -6.99
N ASN A 48 3.55 -4.75 -7.83
CA ASN A 48 4.42 -5.58 -8.65
C ASN A 48 5.42 -6.41 -7.82
N ILE A 49 5.88 -5.87 -6.69
CA ILE A 49 6.73 -6.59 -5.75
C ILE A 49 5.97 -7.76 -5.11
N PHE A 50 4.79 -7.50 -4.55
CA PHE A 50 4.01 -8.57 -3.90
C PHE A 50 3.48 -9.63 -4.89
N LEU A 51 3.29 -9.27 -6.15
CA LEU A 51 2.99 -10.22 -7.24
C LEU A 51 4.24 -10.86 -7.84
N LYS A 52 5.42 -10.59 -7.29
CA LYS A 52 6.73 -11.09 -7.74
C LYS A 52 7.03 -10.80 -9.22
N ARG A 53 6.44 -9.73 -9.77
CA ARG A 53 6.76 -9.21 -11.11
C ARG A 53 8.05 -8.40 -11.12
N VAL A 54 8.35 -7.72 -10.01
CA VAL A 54 9.63 -7.08 -9.73
C VAL A 54 10.31 -7.85 -8.60
N ARG A 55 11.53 -8.33 -8.84
CA ARG A 55 12.23 -9.27 -7.97
C ARG A 55 13.54 -8.75 -7.42
N LYS A 56 13.96 -7.56 -7.83
CA LYS A 56 15.23 -6.95 -7.42
C LYS A 56 15.03 -5.48 -7.08
N TRP A 57 15.70 -5.07 -6.03
CA TRP A 57 15.89 -3.67 -5.69
C TRP A 57 16.76 -2.96 -6.72
N GLN A 58 16.81 -1.62 -6.69
CA GLN A 58 17.62 -0.82 -7.61
C GLN A 58 19.14 -1.13 -7.52
N ASN A 59 19.59 -1.55 -6.33
CA ASN A 59 20.98 -2.01 -6.11
C ASN A 59 21.24 -3.46 -6.56
N ASN A 60 20.28 -4.08 -7.25
CA ASN A 60 20.31 -5.45 -7.76
C ASN A 60 20.19 -6.56 -6.69
N ASP A 61 20.00 -6.22 -5.41
CA ASP A 61 19.71 -7.19 -4.37
C ASP A 61 18.31 -7.82 -4.56
N PRO A 62 18.12 -9.08 -4.19
CA PRO A 62 16.82 -9.72 -4.30
C PRO A 62 15.80 -9.08 -3.36
N ILE A 63 14.56 -8.96 -3.83
CA ILE A 63 13.42 -8.57 -3.01
C ILE A 63 12.81 -9.82 -2.42
N ASP A 64 12.53 -9.78 -1.12
CA ASP A 64 11.94 -10.86 -0.34
C ASP A 64 10.62 -10.39 0.30
N PRO A 65 9.50 -10.41 -0.44
CA PRO A 65 8.22 -9.99 0.08
C PRO A 65 7.66 -11.01 1.05
N VAL A 66 7.10 -10.54 2.17
CA VAL A 66 6.39 -11.34 3.16
C VAL A 66 4.96 -10.85 3.30
N ASP A 67 4.03 -11.79 3.31
CA ASP A 67 2.60 -11.53 3.37
C ASP A 67 2.04 -11.90 4.75
N GLN A 68 0.79 -11.53 5.01
CA GLN A 68 0.06 -12.01 6.19
C GLN A 68 -1.03 -13.01 5.79
N SER A 69 -1.43 -13.83 6.75
CA SER A 69 -2.49 -14.82 6.59
C SER A 69 -3.75 -14.20 5.96
N GLU A 70 -4.40 -14.94 5.07
CA GLU A 70 -5.66 -14.53 4.43
C GLU A 70 -6.78 -14.21 5.43
N TYR A 71 -6.67 -14.67 6.68
CA TYR A 71 -7.62 -14.42 7.75
C TYR A 71 -7.32 -13.14 8.57
N ALA A 72 -6.18 -12.50 8.34
CA ALA A 72 -5.84 -11.25 8.98
C ALA A 72 -6.63 -10.08 8.37
N ALA A 73 -7.32 -9.29 9.19
CA ALA A 73 -8.09 -8.14 8.70
C ALA A 73 -7.24 -7.15 7.90
N ILE A 74 -5.99 -6.95 8.30
CA ILE A 74 -5.03 -6.10 7.58
C ILE A 74 -4.74 -6.60 6.16
N ARG A 75 -4.80 -7.93 5.93
CA ARG A 75 -4.60 -8.52 4.61
C ARG A 75 -5.67 -8.06 3.62
N GLU A 76 -6.92 -7.97 4.05
CA GLU A 76 -8.00 -7.46 3.21
C GLU A 76 -7.81 -5.99 2.88
N ASN A 77 -7.45 -5.17 3.88
CA ASN A 77 -7.23 -3.74 3.70
C ASN A 77 -6.15 -3.44 2.66
N ILE A 78 -4.96 -4.02 2.81
CA ILE A 78 -3.86 -3.81 1.86
C ILE A 78 -4.19 -4.39 0.48
N THR A 79 -4.85 -5.54 0.43
CA THR A 79 -5.19 -6.19 -0.85
C THR A 79 -6.15 -5.31 -1.66
N ASN A 80 -7.17 -4.76 -1.02
CA ASN A 80 -8.11 -3.84 -1.67
C ASN A 80 -7.43 -2.55 -2.10
N ASP A 81 -6.59 -1.98 -1.24
CA ASP A 81 -5.94 -0.68 -1.49
C ASP A 81 -4.84 -0.77 -2.57
N ILE A 82 -3.95 -1.74 -2.48
CA ILE A 82 -2.79 -1.86 -3.38
C ILE A 82 -3.15 -2.55 -4.71
N PHE A 83 -3.96 -3.60 -4.68
CA PHE A 83 -4.31 -4.35 -5.89
C PHE A 83 -5.67 -3.97 -6.48
N GLY A 84 -6.52 -3.21 -5.76
CA GLY A 84 -7.91 -2.96 -6.15
C GLY A 84 -8.72 -4.24 -6.31
N ARG A 85 -8.37 -5.30 -5.58
CA ARG A 85 -8.95 -6.65 -5.70
C ARG A 85 -9.19 -7.26 -4.33
N ARG A 86 -10.05 -8.26 -4.28
CA ARG A 86 -10.29 -9.07 -3.07
C ARG A 86 -9.16 -10.09 -2.87
N VAL A 87 -8.96 -10.51 -1.62
CA VAL A 87 -8.00 -11.57 -1.25
C VAL A 87 -8.19 -12.84 -2.07
N SER A 88 -9.45 -13.25 -2.32
CA SER A 88 -9.77 -14.42 -3.14
C SER A 88 -9.25 -14.35 -4.59
N ALA A 89 -9.22 -13.15 -5.18
CA ALA A 89 -8.69 -12.93 -6.52
C ALA A 89 -7.15 -13.07 -6.56
N ILE A 90 -6.46 -12.58 -5.51
CA ILE A 90 -5.01 -12.74 -5.38
C ILE A 90 -4.67 -14.22 -5.12
N LYS A 91 -5.47 -14.92 -4.32
CA LYS A 91 -5.34 -16.36 -4.11
C LYS A 91 -5.47 -17.13 -5.43
N ALA A 92 -6.48 -16.81 -6.25
CA ALA A 92 -6.66 -17.43 -7.57
C ALA A 92 -5.49 -17.16 -8.52
N TYR A 93 -4.92 -15.94 -8.47
CA TYR A 93 -3.70 -15.60 -9.22
C TYR A 93 -2.54 -16.53 -8.84
N TRP A 94 -2.28 -16.73 -7.54
CA TRP A 94 -1.20 -17.59 -7.07
C TRP A 94 -1.45 -19.06 -7.37
N GLN A 95 -2.68 -19.55 -7.25
CA GLN A 95 -3.03 -20.92 -7.66
C GLN A 95 -2.68 -21.16 -9.12
N LYS A 96 -2.97 -20.21 -10.01
CA LYS A 96 -2.59 -20.29 -11.42
C LYS A 96 -1.07 -20.30 -11.62
N GLN A 97 -0.32 -19.45 -10.87
CA GLN A 97 1.15 -19.43 -10.95
C GLN A 97 1.75 -20.78 -10.55
N ILE A 98 1.28 -21.34 -9.43
CA ILE A 98 1.73 -22.65 -8.93
C ILE A 98 1.40 -23.75 -9.95
N PHE A 99 0.16 -23.81 -10.43
CA PHE A 99 -0.29 -24.83 -11.36
C PHE A 99 0.48 -24.81 -12.68
N THR A 100 0.86 -23.64 -13.16
CA THR A 100 1.66 -23.47 -14.38
C THR A 100 3.17 -23.56 -14.14
N GLY A 101 3.62 -23.84 -12.91
CA GLY A 101 5.04 -23.96 -12.55
C GLY A 101 5.83 -22.67 -12.70
N ARG A 102 5.16 -21.51 -12.69
CA ARG A 102 5.83 -20.20 -12.91
C ARG A 102 6.42 -19.63 -11.64
N ASP A 103 5.65 -19.66 -10.52
CA ASP A 103 6.06 -19.06 -9.26
C ASP A 103 5.20 -19.56 -8.09
N VAL A 104 5.64 -19.19 -6.88
CA VAL A 104 4.93 -19.42 -5.61
C VAL A 104 4.67 -18.10 -4.89
N PRO A 105 3.60 -18.00 -4.07
CA PRO A 105 3.32 -16.77 -3.33
C PRO A 105 4.42 -16.42 -2.33
N PRO A 106 4.47 -15.16 -1.87
CA PRO A 106 5.26 -14.79 -0.70
C PRO A 106 4.91 -15.66 0.51
N PRO A 107 5.87 -15.96 1.40
CA PRO A 107 5.57 -16.63 2.66
C PRO A 107 4.58 -15.82 3.49
N GLU A 108 3.66 -16.49 4.16
CA GLU A 108 2.65 -15.84 5.01
C GLU A 108 3.06 -15.94 6.48
N LYS A 109 2.82 -14.87 7.23
CA LYS A 109 2.97 -14.78 8.68
C LYS A 109 1.61 -14.56 9.34
N ILE A 110 1.45 -15.02 10.57
CA ILE A 110 0.15 -14.98 11.25
C ILE A 110 -0.16 -13.66 11.92
N ASN A 111 0.85 -12.82 12.16
CA ASN A 111 0.70 -11.51 12.81
C ASN A 111 1.85 -10.55 12.47
N ASP A 112 1.69 -9.29 12.88
CA ASP A 112 2.65 -8.21 12.66
C ASP A 112 4.03 -8.50 13.27
N LEU A 113 4.06 -9.13 14.45
CA LEU A 113 5.30 -9.41 15.15
C LEU A 113 6.18 -10.41 14.39
N GLU A 114 5.56 -11.41 13.78
CA GLU A 114 6.26 -12.37 12.92
C GLU A 114 6.72 -11.73 11.61
N VAL A 115 5.95 -10.79 11.04
CA VAL A 115 6.38 -9.99 9.89
C VAL A 115 7.61 -9.17 10.24
N LEU A 116 7.60 -8.45 11.38
CA LEU A 116 8.74 -7.63 11.82
C LEU A 116 10.00 -8.44 12.02
N ARG A 117 9.91 -9.62 12.65
CA ARG A 117 11.04 -10.54 12.82
C ARG A 117 11.59 -11.01 11.48
N TYR A 118 10.72 -11.40 10.57
CA TYR A 118 11.12 -11.83 9.23
C TYR A 118 11.88 -10.72 8.48
N ILE A 119 11.35 -9.49 8.51
CA ILE A 119 11.97 -8.35 7.85
C ILE A 119 13.32 -8.00 8.46
N GLU A 120 13.45 -8.06 9.80
CA GLU A 120 14.70 -7.82 10.50
C GLU A 120 15.81 -8.83 10.14
N GLU A 121 15.44 -10.08 9.91
CA GLU A 121 16.35 -11.17 9.58
C GLU A 121 16.75 -11.22 8.09
N HIS A 122 16.03 -10.52 7.22
CA HIS A 122 16.22 -10.56 5.75
C HIS A 122 16.43 -9.15 5.18
N ASN A 123 17.63 -8.83 4.76
CA ASN A 123 17.99 -7.49 4.26
C ASN A 123 17.15 -7.01 3.07
N GLY A 124 16.71 -7.93 2.21
CA GLY A 124 15.87 -7.63 1.04
C GLY A 124 14.36 -7.65 1.32
N ALA A 125 13.95 -7.90 2.57
CA ALA A 125 12.55 -8.11 2.90
C ALA A 125 11.72 -6.83 2.87
N ILE A 126 10.47 -7.00 2.48
CA ILE A 126 9.40 -6.01 2.51
C ILE A 126 8.10 -6.69 2.95
N GLY A 127 7.36 -6.04 3.81
CA GLY A 127 6.07 -6.51 4.31
C GLY A 127 5.20 -5.35 4.76
N TYR A 128 4.12 -5.66 5.45
CA TYR A 128 3.20 -4.68 5.99
C TYR A 128 2.70 -5.11 7.37
N ILE A 129 2.40 -4.13 8.19
CA ILE A 129 1.88 -4.28 9.55
C ILE A 129 0.76 -3.28 9.81
N SER A 130 -0.02 -3.48 10.86
CA SER A 130 -0.98 -2.49 11.32
C SER A 130 -0.28 -1.16 11.66
N ILE A 131 -0.91 -0.05 11.31
CA ILE A 131 -0.40 1.28 11.68
C ILE A 131 -0.29 1.47 13.20
N ALA A 132 -1.07 0.73 13.98
CA ALA A 132 -1.04 0.75 15.44
C ALA A 132 0.14 -0.05 16.04
N THR A 133 0.82 -0.88 15.24
CA THR A 133 1.92 -1.73 15.73
C THR A 133 3.21 -0.93 15.81
N SER A 134 3.83 -0.93 17.00
CA SER A 134 5.15 -0.31 17.19
C SER A 134 6.24 -1.12 16.52
N ILE A 135 7.17 -0.42 15.85
CA ILE A 135 8.40 -1.00 15.30
C ILE A 135 9.61 -0.83 16.22
N GLU A 136 9.39 -0.26 17.41
CA GLU A 136 10.47 -0.03 18.37
C GLU A 136 11.14 -1.35 18.79
N GLY A 137 12.47 -1.36 18.80
CA GLY A 137 13.26 -2.56 19.13
C GLY A 137 13.52 -3.47 17.93
N PHE A 138 12.96 -3.22 16.74
CA PHE A 138 13.25 -3.95 15.52
C PHE A 138 14.16 -3.15 14.57
N ARG A 139 15.04 -3.85 13.85
CA ARG A 139 15.90 -3.25 12.81
C ARG A 139 15.16 -3.12 11.49
N VAL A 140 14.07 -2.38 11.51
CA VAL A 140 13.18 -2.13 10.39
C VAL A 140 12.88 -0.65 10.27
N LYS A 141 12.31 -0.22 9.14
CA LYS A 141 11.81 1.13 8.95
C LYS A 141 10.51 1.13 8.12
N VAL A 142 9.66 2.10 8.37
CA VAL A 142 8.47 2.38 7.55
C VAL A 142 8.88 3.17 6.31
N ILE A 143 8.31 2.82 5.15
CA ILE A 143 8.46 3.59 3.91
C ILE A 143 7.15 4.27 3.53
N LYS A 144 7.26 5.38 2.80
CA LYS A 144 6.10 6.12 2.30
C LYS A 144 5.60 5.50 0.99
N VAL A 145 4.30 5.25 0.91
CA VAL A 145 3.64 4.87 -0.34
C VAL A 145 3.00 6.10 -0.97
N VAL A 146 3.17 6.27 -2.26
CA VAL A 146 2.61 7.37 -3.05
C VAL A 146 1.76 6.82 -4.19
N ASP A 147 0.78 7.62 -4.63
CA ASP A 147 -0.01 7.28 -5.81
C ASP A 147 0.86 7.39 -7.06
N ASP A 148 0.52 6.62 -8.08
CA ASP A 148 1.16 6.69 -9.39
C ASP A 148 0.76 8.02 -10.07
N GLU A 149 1.72 8.70 -10.73
CA GLU A 149 1.47 9.89 -11.55
C GLU A 149 0.81 9.52 -12.89
#